data_7ff151913a2f5524426461af1556e1b5
#
_entry.id   7ff151913a2f5524426461af1556e1b5
#
_cell.length_a   1.000
_cell.length_b   1.000
_cell.length_c   1.000
_cell.angle_alpha   90.00
_cell.angle_beta   90.00
_cell.angle_gamma   90.00
#
_symmetry.space_group_name_H-M   'P 1'
#
loop_
_entity.id
_entity.type
_entity.pdbx_description
1 polymer ?
#
loop_
_entity_poly.entity_id
_entity_poly.type
_entity_poly.pdbx_seq_one_letter_code
_entity_poly.pdbx_strand_id
1 'polypeptide(L)'
;RQAIKELGLNAIVHVDTAGAAADLEHSTDITEAAIASSLAAETYGLHILRAEMEDHAYNTTRFIVLAREPETPPMTDALTVTTFIFRVRNVPAALFKAMGGFATNGVNMTKLESYMIEGEFFATQFFADIEGHPDDASVKMALEELGFFSREFRLLGVYPASPFREHGFQSIQEGRNG
;
A
#
# COMPACT_ATOMS: atom_id res chain seq x y z
N ARG A 1 -12.74 12.99 10.44
CA ARG A 1 -14.23 13.22 10.46
C ARG A 1 -14.71 13.58 11.85
N GLN A 2 -14.18 12.90 12.89
CA GLN A 2 -14.60 13.17 14.27
C GLN A 2 -14.22 14.60 14.70
N ALA A 3 -12.98 15.01 14.50
CA ALA A 3 -12.49 16.35 14.83
C ALA A 3 -13.25 17.47 14.10
N ILE A 4 -13.64 17.27 12.84
CA ILE A 4 -14.45 18.23 12.07
C ILE A 4 -15.81 18.44 12.75
N LYS A 5 -16.46 17.35 13.20
CA LYS A 5 -17.74 17.43 13.92
C LYS A 5 -17.60 18.10 15.30
N GLU A 6 -16.56 17.75 16.04
CA GLU A 6 -16.28 18.33 17.37
C GLU A 6 -16.05 19.83 17.31
N LEU A 7 -15.37 20.28 16.25
CA LEU A 7 -15.08 21.71 16.01
C LEU A 7 -16.23 22.46 15.32
N GLY A 8 -17.31 21.76 14.93
CA GLY A 8 -18.44 22.37 14.24
C GLY A 8 -18.11 22.91 12.85
N LEU A 9 -17.10 22.35 12.19
CA LEU A 9 -16.63 22.81 10.89
C LEU A 9 -17.45 22.22 9.73
N ASN A 10 -17.53 22.96 8.64
CA ASN A 10 -18.11 22.50 7.39
C ASN A 10 -17.03 21.86 6.51
N ALA A 11 -17.20 20.57 6.16
CA ALA A 11 -16.24 19.85 5.34
C ALA A 11 -16.48 20.10 3.85
N ILE A 12 -15.46 20.63 3.18
CA ILE A 12 -15.43 20.82 1.72
C ILE A 12 -14.46 19.78 1.14
N VAL A 13 -14.91 19.05 0.12
CA VAL A 13 -14.08 18.03 -0.54
C VAL A 13 -13.16 18.72 -1.55
N HIS A 14 -11.86 18.42 -1.44
CA HIS A 14 -10.84 18.82 -2.40
C HIS A 14 -10.29 17.61 -3.15
N VAL A 15 -9.62 17.82 -4.28
CA VAL A 15 -9.03 16.74 -5.11
C VAL A 15 -7.98 15.98 -4.35
N ASP A 16 -7.11 16.70 -3.62
CA ASP A 16 -6.10 16.13 -2.73
C ASP A 16 -5.76 17.09 -1.59
N THR A 17 -5.08 16.57 -0.57
CA THR A 17 -4.77 17.32 0.65
C THR A 17 -3.67 18.38 0.46
N ALA A 18 -2.71 18.15 -0.44
CA ALA A 18 -1.64 19.09 -0.72
C ALA A 18 -2.17 20.26 -1.56
N GLY A 19 -3.05 19.98 -2.53
CA GLY A 19 -3.75 21.02 -3.31
C GLY A 19 -4.61 21.92 -2.44
N ALA A 20 -5.32 21.36 -1.46
CA ALA A 20 -6.09 22.14 -0.50
C ALA A 20 -5.20 23.11 0.32
N ALA A 21 -3.99 22.68 0.68
CA ALA A 21 -3.02 23.55 1.35
C ALA A 21 -2.44 24.62 0.42
N ALA A 22 -2.17 24.27 -0.85
CA ALA A 22 -1.68 25.23 -1.85
C ALA A 22 -2.70 26.35 -2.13
N ASP A 23 -4.00 26.02 -2.21
CA ASP A 23 -5.04 27.02 -2.42
C ASP A 23 -5.12 28.01 -1.26
N LEU A 24 -4.88 27.56 -0.02
CA LEU A 24 -4.86 28.45 1.14
C LEU A 24 -3.71 29.46 1.13
N GLU A 25 -2.57 29.17 0.51
CA GLU A 25 -1.45 30.13 0.39
C GLU A 25 -1.91 31.44 -0.25
N HIS A 26 -2.89 31.37 -1.13
CA HIS A 26 -3.40 32.51 -1.88
C HIS A 26 -4.78 32.99 -1.40
N SER A 27 -5.41 32.28 -0.47
CA SER A 27 -6.70 32.66 0.10
C SER A 27 -6.55 33.82 1.07
N THR A 28 -7.48 34.77 1.00
CA THR A 28 -7.64 35.86 1.99
C THR A 28 -8.77 35.58 2.98
N ASP A 29 -9.45 34.45 2.85
CA ASP A 29 -10.55 34.06 3.73
C ASP A 29 -9.97 33.37 5.00
N ILE A 30 -10.03 34.10 6.10
CA ILE A 30 -9.54 33.62 7.41
C ILE A 30 -10.42 32.53 8.04
N THR A 31 -11.55 32.19 7.42
CA THR A 31 -12.47 31.15 7.91
C THR A 31 -12.17 29.78 7.31
N GLU A 32 -11.25 29.71 6.34
CA GLU A 32 -10.83 28.48 5.69
C GLU A 32 -9.61 27.86 6.36
N ALA A 33 -9.58 26.51 6.37
CA ALA A 33 -8.44 25.71 6.81
C ALA A 33 -8.35 24.43 5.98
N ALA A 34 -7.15 23.89 5.78
CA ALA A 34 -6.93 22.61 5.11
C ALA A 34 -6.49 21.54 6.08
N ILE A 35 -6.92 20.30 5.84
CA ILE A 35 -6.35 19.11 6.46
C ILE A 35 -5.29 18.56 5.51
N ALA A 36 -4.02 18.68 5.88
CA ALA A 36 -2.89 18.29 5.06
C ALA A 36 -1.73 17.75 5.92
N SER A 37 -0.64 17.34 5.30
CA SER A 37 0.58 16.95 6.01
C SER A 37 1.31 18.17 6.61
N SER A 38 2.13 17.95 7.64
CA SER A 38 3.02 18.99 8.17
C SER A 38 3.98 19.53 7.10
N LEU A 39 4.44 18.66 6.19
CA LEU A 39 5.28 19.05 5.05
C LEU A 39 4.56 20.04 4.11
N ALA A 40 3.26 19.87 3.88
CA ALA A 40 2.49 20.84 3.09
C ALA A 40 2.42 22.21 3.78
N ALA A 41 2.23 22.23 5.10
CA ALA A 41 2.28 23.48 5.86
C ALA A 41 3.64 24.19 5.74
N GLU A 42 4.74 23.45 5.85
CA GLU A 42 6.10 23.99 5.66
C GLU A 42 6.30 24.51 4.23
N THR A 43 5.87 23.73 3.22
CA THR A 43 6.05 24.06 1.80
C THR A 43 5.32 25.35 1.40
N TYR A 44 4.10 25.55 1.91
CA TYR A 44 3.25 26.68 1.57
C TYR A 44 3.23 27.79 2.64
N GLY A 45 4.14 27.72 3.63
CA GLY A 45 4.24 28.75 4.67
C GLY A 45 3.01 28.91 5.56
N LEU A 46 2.25 27.83 5.77
CA LEU A 46 1.02 27.83 6.55
C LEU A 46 1.27 27.51 8.01
N HIS A 47 0.44 28.05 8.90
CA HIS A 47 0.47 27.73 10.32
C HIS A 47 -0.33 26.47 10.64
N ILE A 48 0.27 25.53 11.38
CA ILE A 48 -0.42 24.36 11.89
C ILE A 48 -1.27 24.77 13.10
N LEU A 49 -2.60 24.75 12.95
CA LEU A 49 -3.53 25.08 14.02
C LEU A 49 -3.77 23.91 14.97
N ARG A 50 -3.77 22.70 14.45
CA ARG A 50 -3.93 21.46 15.23
C ARG A 50 -3.19 20.32 14.51
N ALA A 51 -2.37 19.60 15.25
CA ALA A 51 -1.72 18.37 14.77
C ALA A 51 -2.61 17.14 15.04
N GLU A 52 -2.23 16.00 14.46
CA GLU A 52 -2.86 14.69 14.70
C GLU A 52 -4.39 14.70 14.45
N MET A 53 -4.77 15.15 13.25
CA MET A 53 -6.19 15.26 12.85
C MET A 53 -6.78 13.95 12.33
N GLU A 54 -5.99 12.89 12.22
CA GLU A 54 -6.44 11.57 11.81
C GLU A 54 -7.40 10.95 12.84
N ASP A 55 -8.45 10.30 12.35
CA ASP A 55 -9.42 9.61 13.21
C ASP A 55 -8.82 8.33 13.84
N HIS A 56 -7.74 7.78 13.26
CA HIS A 56 -7.07 6.56 13.69
C HIS A 56 -5.55 6.67 13.54
N ALA A 57 -4.82 6.30 14.58
CA ALA A 57 -3.36 6.30 14.61
C ALA A 57 -2.70 5.38 13.56
N TYR A 58 -3.44 4.40 13.04
CA TYR A 58 -2.98 3.45 12.01
C TYR A 58 -3.30 3.88 10.57
N ASN A 59 -3.61 5.16 10.35
CA ASN A 59 -3.77 5.69 8.99
C ASN A 59 -2.41 5.74 8.29
N THR A 60 -2.13 4.73 7.49
CA THR A 60 -0.84 4.56 6.81
C THR A 60 -1.04 4.57 5.30
N THR A 61 -0.28 5.39 4.60
CA THR A 61 -0.25 5.44 3.15
C THR A 61 1.03 4.77 2.63
N ARG A 62 0.88 3.77 1.77
CA ARG A 62 1.99 3.12 1.09
C ARG A 62 2.27 3.83 -0.23
N PHE A 63 3.48 4.33 -0.38
CA PHE A 63 3.99 4.87 -1.64
C PHE A 63 4.77 3.79 -2.38
N ILE A 64 4.56 3.71 -3.70
CA ILE A 64 5.29 2.81 -4.59
C ILE A 64 6.18 3.66 -5.49
N VAL A 65 7.47 3.36 -5.50
CA VAL A 65 8.43 3.97 -6.43
C VAL A 65 8.44 3.17 -7.73
N LEU A 66 8.18 3.84 -8.84
CA LEU A 66 8.17 3.23 -10.17
C LEU A 66 9.44 3.64 -10.92
N ALA A 67 10.08 2.68 -11.58
CA ALA A 67 11.22 2.89 -12.45
C ALA A 67 10.93 2.36 -13.86
N ARG A 68 11.65 2.85 -14.86
CA ARG A 68 11.53 2.35 -16.25
C ARG A 68 12.15 0.98 -16.40
N GLU A 69 13.31 0.79 -15.79
CA GLU A 69 14.02 -0.49 -15.78
C GLU A 69 13.82 -1.17 -14.43
N PRO A 70 13.55 -2.48 -14.42
CA PRO A 70 13.42 -3.23 -13.19
C PRO A 70 14.80 -3.34 -12.51
N GLU A 71 14.86 -3.04 -11.24
CA GLU A 71 16.04 -3.28 -10.42
C GLU A 71 15.66 -4.31 -9.35
N THR A 72 16.33 -5.46 -9.38
CA THR A 72 16.14 -6.51 -8.37
C THR A 72 17.32 -6.44 -7.40
N PRO A 73 17.07 -6.20 -6.11
CA PRO A 73 18.15 -6.20 -5.13
C PRO A 73 18.79 -7.59 -5.03
N PRO A 74 20.06 -7.71 -4.64
CA PRO A 74 20.66 -9.02 -4.36
C PRO A 74 19.93 -9.69 -3.18
N MET A 75 19.85 -11.02 -3.22
CA MET A 75 19.34 -11.79 -2.08
C MET A 75 20.24 -11.60 -0.87
N THR A 76 19.65 -11.19 0.24
CA THR A 76 20.31 -10.98 1.54
C THR A 76 19.42 -11.55 2.66
N ASP A 77 19.92 -11.53 3.89
CA ASP A 77 19.12 -11.92 5.08
C ASP A 77 18.03 -10.90 5.43
N ALA A 78 18.05 -9.71 4.80
CA ALA A 78 17.03 -8.70 5.01
C ALA A 78 15.69 -9.11 4.37
N LEU A 79 14.59 -8.83 5.06
CA LEU A 79 13.25 -9.11 4.55
C LEU A 79 13.03 -8.39 3.21
N THR A 80 12.68 -9.17 2.20
CA THR A 80 12.38 -8.70 0.85
C THR A 80 10.91 -8.90 0.55
N VAL A 81 10.33 -8.01 -0.22
CA VAL A 81 8.96 -8.12 -0.74
C VAL A 81 9.00 -8.35 -2.23
N THR A 82 8.27 -9.35 -2.67
CA THR A 82 8.05 -9.65 -4.08
C THR A 82 6.61 -9.33 -4.45
N THR A 83 6.43 -8.41 -5.41
CA THR A 83 5.13 -7.96 -5.90
C THR A 83 4.90 -8.46 -7.31
N PHE A 84 3.73 -9.04 -7.56
CA PHE A 84 3.37 -9.58 -8.86
C PHE A 84 1.88 -9.50 -9.15
N ILE A 85 1.52 -9.67 -10.42
CA ILE A 85 0.16 -9.92 -10.87
C ILE A 85 0.07 -11.30 -11.51
N PHE A 86 -1.09 -11.93 -11.35
CA PHE A 86 -1.38 -13.19 -12.02
C PHE A 86 -2.85 -13.27 -12.42
N ARG A 87 -3.13 -14.07 -13.44
CA ARG A 87 -4.49 -14.35 -13.92
C ARG A 87 -4.76 -15.83 -13.81
N VAL A 88 -5.88 -16.19 -13.19
CA VAL A 88 -6.34 -17.57 -13.13
C VAL A 88 -7.41 -17.85 -14.19
N ARG A 89 -7.62 -19.11 -14.49
CA ARG A 89 -8.75 -19.56 -15.31
C ARG A 89 -10.03 -19.42 -14.50
N ASN A 90 -11.12 -19.07 -15.16
CA ASN A 90 -12.43 -19.06 -14.50
C ASN A 90 -12.99 -20.49 -14.39
N VAL A 91 -12.45 -21.24 -13.46
CA VAL A 91 -12.89 -22.61 -13.12
C VAL A 91 -13.00 -22.75 -11.60
N PRO A 92 -13.82 -23.67 -11.09
CA PRO A 92 -13.96 -23.88 -9.65
C PRO A 92 -12.62 -24.11 -8.96
N ALA A 93 -12.43 -23.43 -7.83
CA ALA A 93 -11.22 -23.47 -6.98
C ALA A 93 -9.90 -23.03 -7.68
N ALA A 94 -9.96 -22.29 -8.79
CA ALA A 94 -8.75 -21.87 -9.51
C ALA A 94 -7.81 -21.04 -8.64
N LEU A 95 -8.34 -20.05 -7.92
CA LEU A 95 -7.55 -19.22 -7.01
C LEU A 95 -6.94 -20.05 -5.87
N PHE A 96 -7.72 -20.95 -5.27
CA PHE A 96 -7.22 -21.83 -4.21
C PHE A 96 -6.03 -22.68 -4.69
N LYS A 97 -6.13 -23.26 -5.89
CA LYS A 97 -5.03 -24.06 -6.49
C LYS A 97 -3.80 -23.20 -6.78
N ALA A 98 -4.01 -21.99 -7.34
CA ALA A 98 -2.94 -21.09 -7.65
C ALA A 98 -2.18 -20.61 -6.39
N MET A 99 -2.87 -20.51 -5.25
CA MET A 99 -2.27 -20.08 -3.99
C MET A 99 -1.70 -21.23 -3.15
N GLY A 100 -2.00 -22.46 -3.50
CA GLY A 100 -1.58 -23.64 -2.73
C GLY A 100 -0.07 -23.72 -2.50
N GLY A 101 0.72 -23.39 -3.52
CA GLY A 101 2.17 -23.38 -3.46
C GLY A 101 2.77 -22.49 -2.39
N PHE A 102 2.14 -21.36 -2.07
CA PHE A 102 2.63 -20.48 -1.00
C PHE A 102 2.45 -21.13 0.38
N ALA A 103 1.32 -21.78 0.60
CA ALA A 103 1.06 -22.49 1.86
C ALA A 103 1.99 -23.69 2.05
N THR A 104 2.20 -24.49 1.00
CA THR A 104 3.03 -25.72 1.06
C THR A 104 4.52 -25.41 1.20
N ASN A 105 4.97 -24.26 0.67
CA ASN A 105 6.36 -23.83 0.76
C ASN A 105 6.62 -22.82 1.89
N GLY A 106 5.61 -22.54 2.74
CA GLY A 106 5.79 -21.65 3.91
C GLY A 106 6.03 -20.18 3.55
N VAL A 107 5.58 -19.74 2.39
CA VAL A 107 5.73 -18.34 1.93
C VAL A 107 4.55 -17.50 2.40
N ASN A 108 4.84 -16.43 3.14
CA ASN A 108 3.83 -15.53 3.65
C ASN A 108 3.32 -14.57 2.56
N MET A 109 1.99 -14.50 2.39
CA MET A 109 1.34 -13.53 1.50
C MET A 109 0.77 -12.39 2.33
N THR A 110 1.26 -11.18 2.11
CA THR A 110 0.90 -9.99 2.90
C THR A 110 -0.16 -9.13 2.24
N LYS A 111 -0.41 -9.33 0.94
CA LYS A 111 -1.43 -8.60 0.18
C LYS A 111 -1.99 -9.48 -0.92
N LEU A 112 -3.31 -9.43 -1.08
CA LEU A 112 -4.02 -10.02 -2.22
C LEU A 112 -5.21 -9.13 -2.57
N GLU A 113 -5.21 -8.57 -3.76
CA GLU A 113 -6.31 -7.78 -4.31
C GLU A 113 -6.79 -8.40 -5.61
N SER A 114 -8.08 -8.34 -5.84
CA SER A 114 -8.70 -8.87 -7.05
C SER A 114 -9.23 -7.77 -7.95
N TYR A 115 -9.08 -7.94 -9.26
CA TYR A 115 -9.52 -7.00 -10.27
C TYR A 115 -10.36 -7.71 -11.32
N MET A 116 -11.46 -7.07 -11.73
CA MET A 116 -12.17 -7.43 -12.95
C MET A 116 -11.43 -6.82 -14.13
N ILE A 117 -11.31 -7.60 -15.19
CA ILE A 117 -10.78 -7.12 -16.46
C ILE A 117 -11.95 -6.61 -17.28
N GLU A 118 -11.75 -5.58 -18.05
CA GLU A 118 -12.78 -4.96 -18.88
C GLU A 118 -13.49 -6.01 -19.75
N GLY A 119 -14.81 -6.03 -19.66
CA GLY A 119 -15.66 -7.03 -20.35
C GLY A 119 -15.86 -8.35 -19.61
N GLU A 120 -15.23 -8.57 -18.47
CA GLU A 120 -15.45 -9.76 -17.64
C GLU A 120 -16.27 -9.41 -16.38
N PHE A 121 -17.25 -10.26 -16.03
CA PHE A 121 -18.10 -10.05 -14.84
C PHE A 121 -17.54 -10.67 -13.55
N PHE A 122 -16.32 -11.22 -13.58
CA PHE A 122 -15.68 -11.87 -12.44
C PHE A 122 -14.19 -11.49 -12.37
N ALA A 123 -13.70 -11.42 -11.15
CA ALA A 123 -12.30 -11.15 -10.93
C ALA A 123 -11.44 -12.36 -11.32
N THR A 124 -10.61 -12.18 -12.34
CA THR A 124 -9.65 -13.19 -12.78
C THR A 124 -8.21 -12.75 -12.67
N GLN A 125 -7.97 -11.46 -12.46
CA GLN A 125 -6.64 -10.89 -12.23
C GLN A 125 -6.46 -10.54 -10.77
N PHE A 126 -5.30 -10.88 -10.24
CA PHE A 126 -4.93 -10.65 -8.86
C PHE A 126 -3.59 -9.93 -8.79
N PHE A 127 -3.51 -8.98 -7.85
CA PHE A 127 -2.28 -8.33 -7.43
C PHE A 127 -1.89 -8.89 -6.07
N ALA A 128 -0.67 -9.34 -5.91
CA ALA A 128 -0.20 -9.93 -4.67
C ALA A 128 1.19 -9.41 -4.25
N ASP A 129 1.38 -9.33 -2.94
CA ASP A 129 2.68 -9.17 -2.31
C ASP A 129 2.97 -10.41 -1.45
N ILE A 130 4.18 -10.95 -1.57
CA ILE A 130 4.71 -11.99 -0.70
C ILE A 130 6.00 -11.53 -0.01
N GLU A 131 6.32 -12.13 1.11
CA GLU A 131 7.61 -11.99 1.77
C GLU A 131 8.60 -13.00 1.22
N GLY A 132 9.78 -12.54 0.86
CA GLY A 132 10.88 -13.32 0.33
C GLY A 132 11.33 -12.86 -1.05
N HIS A 133 12.56 -13.27 -1.40
CA HIS A 133 13.20 -12.99 -2.70
C HIS A 133 12.88 -14.11 -3.69
N PRO A 134 12.68 -13.83 -5.00
CA PRO A 134 12.38 -14.88 -6.00
C PRO A 134 13.44 -15.97 -6.13
N ASP A 135 14.69 -15.68 -5.78
CA ASP A 135 15.78 -16.65 -5.79
C ASP A 135 15.85 -17.52 -4.52
N ASP A 136 15.07 -17.21 -3.50
CA ASP A 136 14.88 -18.09 -2.35
C ASP A 136 14.18 -19.37 -2.80
N ALA A 137 14.68 -20.51 -2.34
CA ALA A 137 14.19 -21.82 -2.78
C ALA A 137 12.69 -22.03 -2.52
N SER A 138 12.19 -21.58 -1.38
CA SER A 138 10.77 -21.68 -1.01
C SER A 138 9.90 -20.79 -1.89
N VAL A 139 10.33 -19.55 -2.11
CA VAL A 139 9.63 -18.58 -2.96
C VAL A 139 9.63 -19.04 -4.42
N LYS A 140 10.76 -19.52 -4.91
CA LYS A 140 10.89 -20.05 -6.27
C LYS A 140 9.91 -21.19 -6.53
N MET A 141 9.85 -22.18 -5.64
CA MET A 141 8.91 -23.29 -5.74
C MET A 141 7.46 -22.82 -5.72
N ALA A 142 7.12 -21.89 -4.82
CA ALA A 142 5.77 -21.35 -4.74
C ALA A 142 5.36 -20.58 -6.03
N LEU A 143 6.28 -19.80 -6.61
CA LEU A 143 6.03 -19.08 -7.87
C LEU A 143 5.95 -20.01 -9.08
N GLU A 144 6.72 -21.11 -9.11
CA GLU A 144 6.60 -22.14 -10.15
C GLU A 144 5.24 -22.83 -10.10
N GLU A 145 4.76 -23.21 -8.90
CA GLU A 145 3.42 -23.76 -8.73
C GLU A 145 2.32 -22.77 -9.14
N LEU A 146 2.44 -21.49 -8.74
CA LEU A 146 1.54 -20.44 -9.18
C LEU A 146 1.47 -20.37 -10.71
N GLY A 147 2.62 -20.39 -11.38
CA GLY A 147 2.73 -20.32 -12.84
C GLY A 147 2.00 -21.46 -13.53
N PHE A 148 2.03 -22.68 -12.96
CA PHE A 148 1.32 -23.84 -13.50
C PHE A 148 -0.22 -23.67 -13.50
N PHE A 149 -0.77 -23.05 -12.47
CA PHE A 149 -2.22 -22.83 -12.33
C PHE A 149 -2.69 -21.48 -12.90
N SER A 150 -1.78 -20.62 -13.31
CA SER A 150 -2.07 -19.31 -13.87
C SER A 150 -2.05 -19.32 -15.39
N ARG A 151 -2.86 -18.46 -16.01
CA ARG A 151 -2.82 -18.16 -17.44
C ARG A 151 -1.71 -17.19 -17.77
N GLU A 152 -1.46 -16.28 -16.84
CA GLU A 152 -0.52 -15.17 -16.97
C GLU A 152 0.10 -14.90 -15.60
N PHE A 153 1.39 -14.67 -15.58
CA PHE A 153 2.14 -14.24 -14.42
C PHE A 153 3.10 -13.12 -14.83
N ARG A 154 3.13 -12.06 -14.05
CA ARG A 154 4.05 -10.96 -14.28
C ARG A 154 4.61 -10.45 -12.95
N LEU A 155 5.91 -10.57 -12.79
CA LEU A 155 6.64 -9.93 -11.70
C LEU A 155 6.64 -8.41 -11.93
N LEU A 156 6.20 -7.65 -10.94
CA LEU A 156 6.17 -6.19 -11.00
C LEU A 156 7.37 -5.56 -10.31
N GLY A 157 7.86 -6.16 -9.23
CA GLY A 157 9.03 -5.65 -8.53
C GLY A 157 9.45 -6.53 -7.36
N VAL A 158 10.73 -6.42 -7.03
CA VAL A 158 11.37 -7.02 -5.87
C VAL A 158 12.11 -5.90 -5.15
N TYR A 159 11.86 -5.72 -3.86
CA TYR A 159 12.42 -4.60 -3.11
C TYR A 159 12.55 -4.93 -1.63
N PRO A 160 13.49 -4.28 -0.91
CA PRO A 160 13.60 -4.43 0.54
C PRO A 160 12.30 -4.03 1.23
N ALA A 161 11.90 -4.80 2.24
CA ALA A 161 10.74 -4.45 3.06
C ALA A 161 11.00 -3.14 3.79
N SER A 162 9.98 -2.29 3.88
CA SER A 162 10.08 -1.09 4.72
C SER A 162 10.26 -1.50 6.18
N PRO A 163 11.15 -0.84 6.94
CA PRO A 163 11.30 -1.06 8.39
C PRO A 163 9.98 -0.91 9.16
N PHE A 164 9.04 -0.14 8.63
CA PHE A 164 7.69 0.00 9.18
C PHE A 164 6.92 -1.32 9.25
N ARG A 165 7.24 -2.30 8.38
CA ARG A 165 6.61 -3.63 8.41
C ARG A 165 7.06 -4.47 9.61
N GLU A 166 8.30 -4.30 10.07
CA GLU A 166 8.87 -5.06 11.19
C GLU A 166 8.38 -4.53 12.53
N HIS A 167 8.22 -3.22 12.65
CA HIS A 167 7.90 -2.55 13.90
C HIS A 167 6.39 -2.31 14.09
N GLY A 168 5.60 -2.43 13.02
CA GLY A 168 4.15 -2.37 13.07
C GLY A 168 3.61 -1.23 13.95
N PHE A 169 2.41 -1.42 14.48
CA PHE A 169 1.74 -0.47 15.37
C PHE A 169 2.39 -0.28 16.76
N GLN A 170 3.36 -1.10 17.16
CA GLN A 170 3.99 -1.01 18.48
C GLN A 170 4.79 0.29 18.64
N SER A 171 5.53 0.72 17.61
CA SER A 171 6.32 1.95 17.66
C SER A 171 5.46 3.23 17.70
N ILE A 172 4.25 3.18 17.17
CA ILE A 172 3.30 4.31 17.22
C ILE A 172 2.72 4.46 18.63
N GLN A 173 2.54 3.38 19.37
CA GLN A 173 2.04 3.44 20.76
C GLN A 173 3.11 3.89 21.76
N GLU A 174 4.36 3.51 21.57
CA GLU A 174 5.45 3.94 22.46
C GLU A 174 5.79 5.42 22.33
N GLY A 175 5.68 6.02 21.13
CA GLY A 175 5.87 7.45 20.91
C GLY A 175 4.74 8.35 21.46
N ARG A 176 3.60 7.79 21.87
CA ARG A 176 2.47 8.54 22.47
C ARG A 176 2.50 8.61 23.99
N ASN A 177 3.33 7.79 24.64
CA ASN A 177 3.42 7.72 26.10
C ASN A 177 4.69 8.39 26.65
N GLY A 178 5.43 9.11 25.86
CA GLY A 178 6.56 9.96 26.23
C GLY A 178 6.24 11.43 25.93
#